data_6cc000ae141e3fd0153d89b6e70be46d
#
_entry.id   6cc000ae141e3fd0153d89b6e70be46d
#
_cell.length_a   1.000
_cell.length_b   1.000
_cell.length_c   1.000
_cell.angle_alpha   90.00
_cell.angle_beta   90.00
_cell.angle_gamma   90.00
#
_symmetry.space_group_name_H-M   'P 1'
#
loop_
_entity.id
_entity.type
_entity.pdbx_description
1 polymer ?
#
loop_
_entity_poly.entity_id
_entity_poly.type
_entity_poly.pdbx_seq_one_letter_code
_entity_poly.pdbx_strand_id
1 'polypeptide(L)'
;YWNTTKDLLVPSIIPNSSGYSRQMTNVGRTSNRGVEFSLNGKIVQTKDFSLSANFNVAFNKNKVDKLSSGETEWKTKASLSNWYGTYNYKMEVGKSMGLIYGFVNDGFYTVDDFNFDETTKKWTLKPGVPDNSSFSSGNFSFKPGAMKFKKLSDSESDLITEEDMTIIGDT
;
A
#
# COMPACT_ATOMS: atom_id res chain seq x y z
N TYR A 1 1.33 22.36 -15.46
CA TYR A 1 1.23 22.93 -14.11
C TYR A 1 2.31 22.37 -13.21
N TRP A 2 2.69 23.17 -12.24
CA TRP A 2 3.62 22.80 -11.17
C TRP A 2 3.15 23.42 -9.87
N ASN A 3 2.93 22.60 -8.84
CA ASN A 3 2.54 23.04 -7.52
C ASN A 3 3.47 22.42 -6.46
N THR A 4 3.91 23.23 -5.50
CA THR A 4 4.69 22.78 -4.36
C THR A 4 3.97 23.18 -3.08
N THR A 5 3.59 22.22 -2.29
CA THR A 5 3.02 22.43 -0.95
C THR A 5 4.15 22.34 0.06
N LYS A 6 4.35 23.39 0.84
CA LYS A 6 5.31 23.46 1.95
C LYS A 6 4.56 23.43 3.26
N ASP A 7 5.24 23.08 4.31
CA ASP A 7 4.74 23.16 5.69
C ASP A 7 3.46 22.33 5.90
N LEU A 8 3.43 21.13 5.29
CA LEU A 8 2.36 20.18 5.53
C LEU A 8 2.29 19.80 7.01
N LEU A 9 1.10 19.97 7.60
CA LEU A 9 0.79 19.50 8.94
C LEU A 9 0.75 17.99 8.95
N VAL A 10 1.71 17.38 9.63
CA VAL A 10 1.80 15.92 9.77
C VAL A 10 1.80 15.59 11.27
N PRO A 11 1.03 14.59 11.72
CA PRO A 11 1.11 14.13 13.10
C PRO A 11 2.46 13.46 13.33
N SER A 12 3.28 14.02 14.19
CA SER A 12 4.55 13.46 14.62
C SER A 12 4.37 12.77 15.97
N ILE A 13 5.00 11.61 16.13
CA ILE A 13 5.04 10.91 17.42
C ILE A 13 6.02 11.63 18.32
N ILE A 14 5.59 11.95 19.51
CA ILE A 14 6.42 12.55 20.56
C ILE A 14 6.64 11.56 21.71
N PRO A 15 7.74 11.68 22.47
CA PRO A 15 8.00 10.79 23.58
C PRO A 15 6.84 10.80 24.58
N ASN A 16 6.46 9.65 25.09
CA ASN A 16 5.36 9.48 26.05
C ASN A 16 5.59 10.30 27.35
N SER A 17 6.85 10.65 27.64
CA SER A 17 7.22 11.51 28.78
C SER A 17 6.64 12.93 28.69
N SER A 18 6.21 13.36 27.50
CA SER A 18 5.56 14.67 27.30
C SER A 18 4.09 14.72 27.74
N GLY A 19 3.49 13.58 28.04
CA GLY A 19 2.05 13.45 28.34
C GLY A 19 1.12 13.50 27.13
N TYR A 20 1.66 13.62 25.93
CA TYR A 20 0.92 13.63 24.68
C TYR A 20 1.42 12.52 23.75
N SER A 21 0.52 11.88 23.00
CA SER A 21 0.90 10.81 22.10
C SER A 21 1.30 11.30 20.70
N ARG A 22 0.86 12.49 20.31
CA ARG A 22 1.11 13.09 18.99
C ARG A 22 1.13 14.60 19.05
N GLN A 23 1.95 15.18 18.18
CA GLN A 23 2.00 16.63 17.94
C GLN A 23 1.84 16.89 16.44
N MET A 24 1.07 17.90 16.08
CA MET A 24 1.00 18.35 14.69
C MET A 24 2.20 19.27 14.40
N THR A 25 3.02 18.89 13.46
CA THR A 25 4.22 19.66 13.07
C THR A 25 4.19 20.01 11.59
N ASN A 26 4.65 21.22 11.27
CA ASN A 26 4.75 21.71 9.88
C ASN A 26 6.09 21.30 9.28
N VAL A 27 6.17 20.09 8.74
CA VAL A 27 7.48 19.51 8.41
C VAL A 27 7.57 18.90 7.02
N GLY A 28 6.44 18.74 6.35
CA GLY A 28 6.37 18.09 5.04
C GLY A 28 6.49 19.08 3.87
N ARG A 29 7.11 18.62 2.80
CA ARG A 29 7.07 19.26 1.48
C ARG A 29 6.73 18.23 0.43
N THR A 30 5.79 18.59 -0.45
CA THR A 30 5.43 17.77 -1.61
C THR A 30 5.42 18.63 -2.84
N SER A 31 5.78 18.06 -3.96
CA SER A 31 5.68 18.67 -5.28
C SER A 31 4.73 17.85 -6.16
N ASN A 32 3.95 18.54 -6.96
CA ASN A 32 3.06 17.97 -7.94
C ASN A 32 3.24 18.69 -9.26
N ARG A 33 3.48 17.95 -10.33
CA ARG A 33 3.67 18.51 -11.67
C ARG A 33 2.98 17.63 -12.69
N GLY A 34 2.45 18.26 -13.71
CA GLY A 34 1.80 17.52 -14.77
C GLY A 34 1.56 18.34 -16.03
N VAL A 35 1.17 17.62 -17.05
CA VAL A 35 0.77 18.18 -18.34
C VAL A 35 -0.62 17.63 -18.64
N GLU A 36 -1.51 18.55 -19.02
CA GLU A 36 -2.85 18.21 -19.46
C GLU A 36 -3.02 18.70 -20.88
N PHE A 37 -3.56 17.85 -21.71
CA PHE A 37 -3.90 18.17 -23.09
C PHE A 37 -5.38 17.89 -23.31
N SER A 38 -6.10 18.90 -23.81
CA SER A 38 -7.51 18.80 -24.13
C SER A 38 -7.75 19.27 -25.56
N LEU A 39 -8.38 18.45 -26.36
CA LEU A 39 -8.76 18.74 -27.73
C LEU A 39 -10.27 18.52 -27.89
N ASN A 40 -10.97 19.57 -28.27
CA ASN A 40 -12.39 19.53 -28.58
C ASN A 40 -12.58 19.98 -30.02
N GLY A 41 -13.26 19.19 -30.81
CA GLY A 41 -13.48 19.52 -32.22
C GLY A 41 -14.82 19.04 -32.75
N LYS A 42 -15.39 19.83 -33.63
CA LYS A 42 -16.46 19.38 -34.53
C LYS A 42 -15.80 18.85 -35.80
N ILE A 43 -15.88 17.53 -36.02
CA ILE A 43 -15.24 16.87 -37.15
C ILE A 43 -16.07 17.05 -38.42
N VAL A 44 -17.39 16.90 -38.29
CA VAL A 44 -18.35 17.04 -39.38
C VAL A 44 -19.58 17.76 -38.85
N GLN A 45 -20.05 18.73 -39.64
CA GLN A 45 -21.34 19.37 -39.40
C GLN A 45 -22.03 19.57 -40.73
N THR A 46 -23.08 18.80 -40.99
CA THR A 46 -23.97 18.93 -42.13
C THR A 46 -25.38 19.30 -41.65
N LYS A 47 -26.32 19.48 -42.55
CA LYS A 47 -27.70 19.78 -42.20
C LYS A 47 -28.37 18.66 -41.40
N ASP A 48 -28.01 17.40 -41.71
CA ASP A 48 -28.65 16.20 -41.16
C ASP A 48 -27.73 15.37 -40.26
N PHE A 49 -26.46 15.74 -40.16
CA PHE A 49 -25.47 14.98 -39.37
C PHE A 49 -24.43 15.91 -38.73
N SER A 50 -24.16 15.68 -37.44
CA SER A 50 -23.11 16.37 -36.68
C SER A 50 -22.27 15.39 -35.89
N LEU A 51 -20.97 15.45 -36.08
CA LEU A 51 -19.98 14.62 -35.34
C LEU A 51 -19.02 15.55 -34.59
N SER A 52 -18.98 15.41 -33.29
CA SER A 52 -18.01 16.08 -32.41
C SER A 52 -17.16 15.02 -31.69
N ALA A 53 -15.89 15.33 -31.51
CA ALA A 53 -15.00 14.50 -30.70
C ALA A 53 -14.31 15.34 -29.63
N ASN A 54 -14.18 14.76 -28.44
CA ASN A 54 -13.46 15.32 -27.33
C ASN A 54 -12.35 14.32 -26.94
N PHE A 55 -11.13 14.82 -26.85
CA PHE A 55 -9.99 14.04 -26.41
C PHE A 55 -9.30 14.75 -25.25
N ASN A 56 -9.13 14.04 -24.12
CA ASN A 56 -8.42 14.56 -22.96
C ASN A 56 -7.37 13.55 -22.52
N VAL A 57 -6.17 14.02 -22.25
CA VAL A 57 -5.11 13.24 -21.65
C VAL A 57 -4.40 14.08 -20.58
N ALA A 58 -4.16 13.48 -19.42
CA ALA A 58 -3.44 14.09 -18.32
C ALA A 58 -2.32 13.18 -17.84
N PHE A 59 -1.14 13.74 -17.66
CA PHE A 59 0.00 13.09 -17.01
C PHE A 59 0.33 13.86 -15.75
N ASN A 60 0.28 13.19 -14.62
CA ASN A 60 0.56 13.79 -13.32
C ASN A 60 1.63 12.99 -12.58
N LYS A 61 2.57 13.70 -11.97
CA LYS A 61 3.57 13.11 -11.09
C LYS A 61 3.66 13.91 -9.80
N ASN A 62 3.33 13.26 -8.69
CA ASN A 62 3.55 13.80 -7.36
C ASN A 62 4.81 13.20 -6.73
N LYS A 63 5.39 13.91 -5.79
CA LYS A 63 6.60 13.50 -5.11
C LYS A 63 6.65 14.07 -3.70
N VAL A 64 7.07 13.25 -2.74
CA VAL A 64 7.44 13.70 -1.40
C VAL A 64 8.87 14.22 -1.46
N ASP A 65 9.05 15.53 -1.27
CA ASP A 65 10.38 16.17 -1.31
C ASP A 65 11.06 16.15 0.05
N LYS A 66 10.28 16.24 1.14
CA LYS A 66 10.77 16.26 2.50
C LYS A 66 9.68 15.76 3.47
N LEU A 67 10.10 15.00 4.45
CA LEU A 67 9.32 14.65 5.65
C LEU A 67 9.86 15.44 6.86
N SER A 68 9.51 15.04 8.07
CA SER A 68 10.02 15.64 9.31
C SER A 68 11.55 15.62 9.38
N SER A 69 12.12 16.41 10.25
CA SER A 69 13.59 16.55 10.33
C SER A 69 14.27 15.21 10.61
N GLY A 70 15.00 14.73 9.61
CA GLY A 70 15.77 13.48 9.68
C GLY A 70 15.01 12.20 9.29
N GLU A 71 13.71 12.27 9.08
CA GLU A 71 12.94 11.10 8.63
C GLU A 71 12.97 10.97 7.11
N THR A 72 13.25 9.77 6.62
CA THR A 72 13.23 9.44 5.19
C THR A 72 11.95 8.71 4.78
N GLU A 73 11.26 8.09 5.72
CA GLU A 73 10.02 7.39 5.51
C GLU A 73 9.03 7.58 6.67
N TRP A 74 7.77 7.43 6.38
CA TRP A 74 6.70 7.44 7.36
C TRP A 74 5.62 6.44 6.98
N LYS A 75 5.21 5.62 7.97
CA LYS A 75 4.15 4.61 7.81
C LYS A 75 2.91 5.03 8.57
N THR A 76 1.76 4.90 7.96
CA THR A 76 0.48 5.22 8.59
C THR A 76 -0.54 4.12 8.38
N LYS A 77 -1.48 4.04 9.34
CA LYS A 77 -2.63 3.13 9.27
C LYS A 77 -3.82 3.89 8.72
N ALA A 78 -4.60 3.26 7.86
CA ALA A 78 -5.90 3.81 7.48
C ALA A 78 -6.81 3.84 8.70
N SER A 79 -7.51 4.94 8.90
CA SER A 79 -8.42 5.13 10.05
C SER A 79 -9.57 4.10 10.10
N LEU A 80 -9.89 3.48 8.97
CA LEU A 80 -10.95 2.48 8.82
C LEU A 80 -10.51 1.04 9.11
N SER A 81 -9.21 0.80 9.28
CA SER A 81 -8.72 -0.54 9.47
C SER A 81 -8.51 -0.86 10.95
N ASN A 82 -9.58 -1.32 11.62
CA ASN A 82 -9.43 -2.24 12.76
C ASN A 82 -8.78 -3.57 12.31
N TRP A 83 -8.32 -3.63 11.06
CA TRP A 83 -7.77 -4.83 10.49
C TRP A 83 -6.29 -4.94 10.86
N TYR A 84 -6.03 -5.78 11.82
CA TYR A 84 -4.73 -6.34 12.20
C TYR A 84 -3.60 -5.39 12.60
N GLY A 85 -3.89 -4.15 12.92
CA GLY A 85 -2.87 -3.26 13.47
C GLY A 85 -1.69 -2.91 12.56
N THR A 86 -1.66 -3.41 11.31
CA THR A 86 -0.59 -3.18 10.34
C THR A 86 -0.69 -1.81 9.68
N TYR A 87 0.44 -1.31 9.17
CA TYR A 87 0.49 -0.09 8.38
C TYR A 87 0.02 -0.39 6.95
N ASN A 88 -0.79 0.50 6.37
CA ASN A 88 -1.38 0.32 5.04
C ASN A 88 -0.82 1.29 4.01
N TYR A 89 -0.22 2.38 4.47
CA TYR A 89 0.37 3.40 3.61
C TYR A 89 1.78 3.73 4.05
N LYS A 90 2.63 3.97 3.07
CA LYS A 90 3.99 4.43 3.26
C LYS A 90 4.19 5.75 2.51
N MET A 91 4.81 6.71 3.15
CA MET A 91 5.37 7.88 2.50
C MET A 91 6.89 7.78 2.60
N GLU A 92 7.57 7.98 1.47
CA GLU A 92 9.02 7.92 1.37
C GLU A 92 9.52 9.11 0.58
N VAL A 93 10.58 9.75 1.07
CA VAL A 93 11.19 10.88 0.36
C VAL A 93 11.70 10.43 -1.00
N GLY A 94 11.33 11.16 -2.04
CA GLY A 94 11.66 10.84 -3.42
C GLY A 94 10.61 10.04 -4.16
N LYS A 95 9.66 9.43 -3.48
CA LYS A 95 8.57 8.62 -4.02
C LYS A 95 7.25 9.40 -4.08
N SER A 96 6.25 8.82 -4.72
CA SER A 96 4.89 9.36 -4.78
C SER A 96 4.22 9.33 -3.41
N MET A 97 3.30 10.27 -3.17
CA MET A 97 2.43 10.24 -1.99
C MET A 97 1.39 9.12 -2.09
N GLY A 98 1.05 8.54 -0.94
CA GLY A 98 -0.07 7.59 -0.86
C GLY A 98 0.27 6.20 -1.39
N LEU A 99 1.53 5.79 -1.31
CA LEU A 99 1.93 4.43 -1.68
C LEU A 99 1.26 3.42 -0.76
N ILE A 100 0.62 2.42 -1.36
CA ILE A 100 0.04 1.30 -0.64
C ILE A 100 1.21 0.43 -0.14
N TYR A 101 1.19 0.12 1.16
CA TYR A 101 2.18 -0.71 1.81
C TYR A 101 1.51 -1.96 2.35
N GLY A 102 1.97 -3.13 1.94
CA GLY A 102 1.31 -4.37 2.31
C GLY A 102 2.06 -5.61 1.85
N PHE A 103 1.42 -6.75 2.05
CA PHE A 103 1.92 -8.04 1.62
C PHE A 103 1.65 -8.28 0.14
N VAL A 104 2.59 -8.93 -0.54
CA VAL A 104 2.39 -9.38 -1.92
C VAL A 104 1.62 -10.70 -1.89
N ASN A 105 0.52 -10.75 -2.64
CA ASN A 105 -0.24 -11.99 -2.81
C ASN A 105 0.56 -12.96 -3.68
N ASP A 106 0.69 -14.21 -3.22
CA ASP A 106 1.33 -15.34 -3.91
C ASP A 106 0.31 -16.45 -4.25
N GLY A 107 -0.92 -16.08 -4.48
CA GLY A 107 -2.01 -16.99 -4.79
C GLY A 107 -2.66 -17.57 -3.53
N PHE A 108 -2.97 -18.86 -3.59
CA PHE A 108 -3.64 -19.57 -2.51
C PHE A 108 -2.83 -20.80 -2.13
N TYR A 109 -2.91 -21.17 -0.86
CA TYR A 109 -2.35 -22.45 -0.40
C TYR A 109 -3.08 -23.60 -1.09
N THR A 110 -2.29 -24.56 -1.55
CA THR A 110 -2.77 -25.81 -2.15
C THR A 110 -2.80 -26.94 -1.11
N VAL A 111 -3.40 -28.06 -1.45
CA VAL A 111 -3.34 -29.27 -0.61
C VAL A 111 -1.90 -29.75 -0.43
N ASP A 112 -1.05 -29.53 -1.45
CA ASP A 112 0.34 -29.96 -1.45
C ASP A 112 1.21 -29.15 -0.47
N ASP A 113 0.77 -27.97 -0.06
CA ASP A 113 1.47 -27.14 0.94
C ASP A 113 1.28 -27.65 2.37
N PHE A 114 0.38 -28.63 2.61
CA PHE A 114 0.03 -29.13 3.93
C PHE A 114 0.22 -30.63 4.08
N ASN A 115 0.35 -31.05 5.33
CA ASN A 115 0.13 -32.41 5.78
C ASN A 115 -1.25 -32.50 6.42
N PHE A 116 -2.04 -33.52 6.08
CA PHE A 116 -3.36 -33.75 6.66
C PHE A 116 -3.27 -34.92 7.68
N ASP A 117 -3.70 -34.66 8.89
CA ASP A 117 -3.82 -35.69 9.93
C ASP A 117 -5.24 -36.26 9.91
N GLU A 118 -5.36 -37.50 9.49
CA GLU A 118 -6.64 -38.23 9.40
C GLU A 118 -7.34 -38.40 10.76
N THR A 119 -6.57 -38.49 11.85
CA THR A 119 -7.10 -38.71 13.20
C THR A 119 -7.67 -37.44 13.80
N THR A 120 -6.93 -36.33 13.72
CA THR A 120 -7.33 -35.04 14.28
C THR A 120 -8.10 -34.16 13.29
N LYS A 121 -8.16 -34.57 12.00
CA LYS A 121 -8.75 -33.80 10.90
C LYS A 121 -8.17 -32.38 10.77
N LYS A 122 -6.89 -32.25 11.10
CA LYS A 122 -6.18 -30.96 11.04
C LYS A 122 -5.17 -30.91 9.89
N TRP A 123 -5.05 -29.71 9.31
CA TRP A 123 -4.02 -29.38 8.35
C TRP A 123 -2.83 -28.76 9.06
N THR A 124 -1.62 -29.21 8.75
CA THR A 124 -0.37 -28.64 9.27
C THR A 124 0.50 -28.24 8.08
N LEU A 125 0.98 -26.99 8.06
CA LEU A 125 1.82 -26.47 7.00
C LEU A 125 3.14 -27.25 6.94
N LYS A 126 3.61 -27.51 5.73
CA LYS A 126 4.93 -28.14 5.51
C LYS A 126 6.05 -27.13 5.78
N PRO A 127 7.21 -27.59 6.28
CA PRO A 127 8.39 -26.73 6.39
C PRO A 127 8.81 -26.15 5.02
N GLY A 128 9.28 -24.91 5.00
CA GLY A 128 9.70 -24.20 3.80
C GLY A 128 8.55 -23.56 3.01
N VAL A 129 7.32 -23.67 3.49
CA VAL A 129 6.17 -22.95 2.91
C VAL A 129 5.91 -21.68 3.72
N PRO A 130 5.78 -20.50 3.09
CA PRO A 130 5.51 -19.25 3.81
C PRO A 130 4.29 -19.37 4.74
N ASP A 131 4.46 -19.02 6.00
CA ASP A 131 3.45 -19.17 7.06
C ASP A 131 2.86 -17.81 7.44
N ASN A 132 1.64 -17.52 6.97
CA ASN A 132 0.89 -16.33 7.37
C ASN A 132 -0.18 -16.59 8.43
N SER A 133 -0.02 -17.62 9.24
CA SER A 133 -0.94 -17.97 10.34
C SER A 133 -1.10 -16.84 11.37
N SER A 134 -0.07 -16.03 11.59
CA SER A 134 -0.10 -14.86 12.49
C SER A 134 -1.11 -13.79 12.05
N PHE A 135 -1.49 -13.77 10.76
CA PHE A 135 -2.48 -12.86 10.21
C PHE A 135 -3.86 -13.50 10.05
N SER A 136 -4.01 -14.75 10.42
CA SER A 136 -5.29 -15.45 10.43
C SER A 136 -6.06 -15.07 11.68
N SER A 137 -7.12 -14.28 11.56
CA SER A 137 -8.01 -14.06 12.71
C SER A 137 -8.93 -15.23 12.91
N GLY A 138 -9.26 -15.50 14.15
CA GLY A 138 -9.90 -16.66 14.73
C GLY A 138 -11.08 -17.35 14.02
N ASN A 139 -11.61 -16.80 12.94
CA ASN A 139 -12.64 -17.40 12.09
C ASN A 139 -12.11 -17.92 10.74
N PHE A 140 -10.86 -17.61 10.37
CA PHE A 140 -10.23 -18.13 9.18
C PHE A 140 -9.34 -19.31 9.57
N SER A 141 -9.81 -20.51 9.38
CA SER A 141 -8.96 -21.68 9.54
C SER A 141 -7.88 -21.66 8.48
N PHE A 142 -6.62 -21.69 8.92
CA PHE A 142 -5.43 -21.80 8.08
C PHE A 142 -5.40 -23.20 7.45
N LYS A 143 -5.79 -23.29 6.18
CA LYS A 143 -6.01 -24.54 5.45
C LYS A 143 -5.86 -24.31 3.95
N PRO A 144 -5.83 -25.36 3.11
CA PRO A 144 -5.88 -25.23 1.67
C PRO A 144 -7.04 -24.31 1.22
N GLY A 145 -6.75 -23.44 0.25
CA GLY A 145 -7.66 -22.41 -0.23
C GLY A 145 -7.56 -21.06 0.51
N ALA A 146 -6.78 -20.96 1.60
CA ALA A 146 -6.47 -19.67 2.20
C ALA A 146 -5.49 -18.87 1.32
N MET A 147 -5.56 -17.54 1.39
CA MET A 147 -4.64 -16.66 0.67
C MET A 147 -3.20 -16.86 1.17
N LYS A 148 -2.25 -16.94 0.25
CA LYS A 148 -0.82 -17.08 0.54
C LYS A 148 -0.10 -15.76 0.27
N PHE A 149 0.77 -15.35 1.17
CA PHE A 149 1.64 -14.19 1.01
C PHE A 149 3.05 -14.62 0.64
N LYS A 150 3.69 -13.79 -0.16
CA LYS A 150 5.07 -14.01 -0.58
C LYS A 150 6.02 -13.65 0.56
N LYS A 151 6.97 -14.54 0.85
CA LYS A 151 8.10 -14.27 1.75
C LYS A 151 9.08 -13.35 1.01
N LEU A 152 9.37 -12.19 1.57
CA LEU A 152 10.28 -11.19 1.00
C LEU A 152 11.50 -10.92 1.87
N SER A 153 11.40 -11.15 3.17
CA SER A 153 12.54 -11.03 4.10
C SER A 153 13.49 -12.23 4.00
N ASP A 154 14.76 -11.98 4.25
CA ASP A 154 15.81 -13.02 4.26
C ASP A 154 15.85 -13.81 5.60
N SER A 155 14.81 -13.73 6.40
CA SER A 155 14.73 -14.45 7.67
C SER A 155 14.64 -15.97 7.44
N GLU A 156 15.34 -16.76 8.23
CA GLU A 156 15.32 -18.23 8.17
C GLU A 156 13.95 -18.82 8.59
N SER A 157 13.10 -18.03 9.22
CA SER A 157 11.76 -18.44 9.62
C SER A 157 10.79 -18.38 8.45
N ASP A 158 9.96 -19.40 8.29
CA ASP A 158 8.87 -19.40 7.30
C ASP A 158 7.73 -18.41 7.65
N LEU A 159 7.72 -17.89 8.89
CA LEU A 159 6.67 -16.99 9.36
C LEU A 159 6.71 -15.66 8.61
N ILE A 160 5.56 -15.26 8.06
CA ILE A 160 5.35 -13.95 7.45
C ILE A 160 5.21 -12.91 8.56
N THR A 161 5.98 -11.83 8.44
CA THR A 161 6.02 -10.72 9.41
C THR A 161 5.85 -9.38 8.70
N GLU A 162 5.83 -8.28 9.46
CA GLU A 162 5.81 -6.93 8.86
C GLU A 162 7.04 -6.62 7.98
N GLU A 163 8.13 -7.37 8.12
CA GLU A 163 9.34 -7.25 7.28
C GLU A 163 9.11 -7.74 5.85
N ASP A 164 8.08 -8.58 5.64
CA ASP A 164 7.67 -9.07 4.33
C ASP A 164 6.72 -8.12 3.59
N MET A 165 6.40 -6.96 4.20
CA MET A 165 5.61 -5.92 3.56
C MET A 165 6.46 -5.07 2.63
N THR A 166 5.88 -4.68 1.50
CA THR A 166 6.53 -3.82 0.52
C THR A 166 5.54 -2.79 -0.06
N ILE A 167 6.06 -1.86 -0.85
CA ILE A 167 5.22 -0.92 -1.62
C ILE A 167 4.59 -1.69 -2.77
N ILE A 168 3.27 -1.72 -2.82
CA ILE A 168 2.50 -2.40 -3.86
C ILE A 168 2.37 -1.49 -5.08
N GLY A 169 2.73 -2.00 -6.26
CA GLY A 169 2.58 -1.29 -7.53
C GLY A 169 3.73 -0.33 -7.88
N ASP A 170 4.83 -0.35 -7.14
CA ASP A 170 6.06 0.36 -7.49
C ASP A 170 6.94 -0.58 -8.36
N THR A 171 6.57 -0.72 -9.64
CA THR A 171 7.31 -1.48 -10.67
C THR A 171 7.82 -0.55 -11.75
#